data_a420804a188c8b78682c3eb3384038c0
#
_entry.id   a420804a188c8b78682c3eb3384038c0
#
_cell.length_a   1.000
_cell.length_b   1.000
_cell.length_c   1.000
_cell.angle_alpha   90.00
_cell.angle_beta   90.00
_cell.angle_gamma   90.00
#
_symmetry.space_group_name_H-M   'P 1'
#
loop_
_entity.id
_entity.type
_entity.pdbx_description
1 polymer ?
#
loop_
_entity_poly.entity_id
_entity_poly.type
_entity_poly.pdbx_seq_one_letter_code
_entity_poly.pdbx_strand_id
1 'polypeptide(L)'
;MAPRTDTQTITSTSEQKKSVPVVTVESFYTNHAEKLQMKLEGPRVGFQRKIREPTINRPGLALSGFYSYFAEKRVQVLGAAEHAYLKSLSPHVRQQRFRELCACKIPCLVMSRGFHLAPDLLEVTTKAKIAVFRTPMITMKFINAATIALEVDFSPTVTEFGSMVDILGIGVLIRGASGIGKSECVLGLIERGYSLVADDVTRITSLEGRELMATAPELTRNHMEVRGIGIINVASVFGIGSIRIEKRLDLVVTLQEWHEAEAVDRIGLDQEFYEILGMRVPHVSIPVKPGRDIARLIEVAAMDQKLKGLGQNSAVEFNTKLLNLMDAQSARA
;
A
#
# COMPACT_ATOMS: atom_id res chain seq x y z
N MET A 1 17.62 26.89 -27.28
CA MET A 1 16.19 26.63 -27.15
C MET A 1 16.06 25.10 -27.17
N ALA A 2 15.96 24.45 -26.01
CA ALA A 2 15.89 22.99 -25.91
C ALA A 2 14.52 22.52 -26.36
N PRO A 3 14.38 21.42 -27.12
CA PRO A 3 13.07 20.88 -27.49
C PRO A 3 12.40 20.29 -26.25
N ARG A 4 11.16 20.72 -26.00
CA ARG A 4 10.27 20.06 -25.04
C ARG A 4 9.92 18.69 -25.62
N THR A 5 10.44 17.62 -25.03
CA THR A 5 9.96 16.26 -25.27
C THR A 5 8.59 16.13 -24.62
N ASP A 6 7.54 16.09 -25.42
CA ASP A 6 6.18 15.73 -24.98
C ASP A 6 6.21 14.24 -24.58
N THR A 7 6.36 14.00 -23.29
CA THR A 7 6.33 12.65 -22.72
C THR A 7 4.88 12.17 -22.71
N GLN A 8 4.54 11.19 -23.53
CA GLN A 8 3.20 10.59 -23.55
C GLN A 8 2.94 9.89 -22.20
N THR A 9 1.94 10.35 -21.47
CA THR A 9 1.48 9.70 -20.25
C THR A 9 0.20 8.94 -20.58
N ILE A 10 0.23 7.61 -20.45
CA ILE A 10 -0.96 6.76 -20.61
C ILE A 10 -1.68 6.78 -19.29
N THR A 11 -2.83 7.45 -19.25
CA THR A 11 -3.73 7.44 -18.09
C THR A 11 -4.56 6.17 -18.11
N SER A 12 -4.73 5.53 -16.96
CA SER A 12 -5.59 4.35 -16.83
C SER A 12 -7.01 4.68 -17.31
N THR A 13 -7.51 3.92 -18.29
CA THR A 13 -8.86 4.06 -18.87
C THR A 13 -9.98 3.56 -17.96
N SER A 14 -9.66 3.02 -16.78
CA SER A 14 -10.65 2.72 -15.74
C SER A 14 -10.80 3.96 -14.86
N GLU A 15 -12.03 4.46 -14.68
CA GLU A 15 -12.35 5.40 -13.60
C GLU A 15 -11.89 4.79 -12.27
N GLN A 16 -10.66 5.09 -11.89
CA GLN A 16 -10.09 4.67 -10.60
C GLN A 16 -10.89 5.39 -9.53
N LYS A 17 -11.89 4.73 -8.96
CA LYS A 17 -12.50 5.19 -7.72
C LYS A 17 -11.41 5.22 -6.65
N LYS A 18 -10.78 6.38 -6.48
CA LYS A 18 -9.98 6.70 -5.29
C LYS A 18 -10.90 6.53 -4.09
N SER A 19 -10.90 5.37 -3.47
CA SER A 19 -11.57 5.19 -2.20
C SER A 19 -10.58 5.54 -1.10
N VAL A 20 -10.80 6.65 -0.41
CA VAL A 20 -10.16 6.83 0.90
C VAL A 20 -10.79 5.79 1.83
N PRO A 21 -10.03 4.85 2.36
CA PRO A 21 -10.59 3.80 3.18
C PRO A 21 -11.29 4.38 4.40
N VAL A 22 -12.48 3.89 4.70
CA VAL A 22 -13.19 4.26 5.95
C VAL A 22 -12.62 3.38 7.06
N VAL A 23 -11.75 3.95 7.89
CA VAL A 23 -11.18 3.26 9.04
C VAL A 23 -12.18 3.30 10.19
N THR A 24 -12.62 2.13 10.65
CA THR A 24 -13.48 1.97 11.82
C THR A 24 -12.68 1.46 13.02
N VAL A 25 -13.21 1.61 14.23
CA VAL A 25 -12.62 1.01 15.42
C VAL A 25 -12.55 -0.51 15.30
N GLU A 26 -13.52 -1.12 14.60
CA GLU A 26 -13.54 -2.57 14.32
C GLU A 26 -12.38 -2.97 13.42
N SER A 27 -12.21 -2.31 12.27
CA SER A 27 -11.10 -2.62 11.35
C SER A 27 -9.74 -2.38 12.02
N PHE A 28 -9.58 -1.29 12.75
CA PHE A 28 -8.36 -1.00 13.50
C PHE A 28 -8.04 -2.10 14.54
N TYR A 29 -9.03 -2.55 15.31
CA TYR A 29 -8.81 -3.62 16.27
C TYR A 29 -8.55 -4.96 15.59
N THR A 30 -9.32 -5.34 14.58
CA THR A 30 -9.17 -6.63 13.89
C THR A 30 -7.82 -6.76 13.19
N ASN A 31 -7.37 -5.70 12.52
CA ASN A 31 -6.14 -5.73 11.73
C ASN A 31 -4.87 -5.59 12.60
N HIS A 32 -4.96 -4.91 13.75
CA HIS A 32 -3.76 -4.52 14.49
C HIS A 32 -3.72 -4.98 15.94
N ALA A 33 -4.74 -5.69 16.46
CA ALA A 33 -4.79 -6.10 17.86
C ALA A 33 -3.58 -6.92 18.28
N GLU A 34 -3.14 -7.86 17.47
CA GLU A 34 -1.98 -8.70 17.74
C GLU A 34 -0.69 -7.89 17.79
N LYS A 35 -0.39 -7.14 16.74
CA LYS A 35 0.82 -6.30 16.62
C LYS A 35 0.90 -5.24 17.73
N LEU A 36 -0.22 -4.62 18.07
CA LEU A 36 -0.33 -3.60 19.12
C LEU A 36 -0.61 -4.20 20.51
N GLN A 37 -0.68 -5.52 20.62
CA GLN A 37 -0.96 -6.26 21.85
C GLN A 37 -2.22 -5.73 22.55
N MET A 38 -3.24 -5.37 21.77
CA MET A 38 -4.49 -4.82 22.29
C MET A 38 -5.43 -5.93 22.71
N LYS A 39 -6.07 -5.72 23.86
CA LYS A 39 -7.18 -6.53 24.35
C LYS A 39 -8.37 -5.63 24.63
N LEU A 40 -9.57 -6.09 24.30
CA LEU A 40 -10.80 -5.38 24.63
C LEU A 40 -10.97 -5.35 26.15
N GLU A 41 -11.31 -4.18 26.69
CA GLU A 41 -11.66 -3.99 28.10
C GLU A 41 -13.13 -3.56 28.21
N GLY A 42 -13.95 -4.42 28.86
CA GLY A 42 -15.39 -4.21 28.95
C GLY A 42 -16.18 -4.76 27.75
N PRO A 43 -17.43 -4.29 27.59
CA PRO A 43 -18.32 -4.81 26.55
C PRO A 43 -17.92 -4.34 25.14
N ARG A 44 -18.30 -5.14 24.12
CA ARG A 44 -18.06 -4.83 22.72
C ARG A 44 -19.03 -3.74 22.21
N VAL A 45 -18.72 -2.48 22.49
CA VAL A 45 -19.52 -1.31 22.09
C VAL A 45 -18.67 -0.35 21.24
N GLY A 46 -19.29 0.46 20.39
CA GLY A 46 -18.62 1.53 19.63
C GLY A 46 -17.70 1.09 18.49
N PHE A 47 -17.70 -0.16 18.10
CA PHE A 47 -16.83 -0.70 17.06
C PHE A 47 -17.09 -0.10 15.67
N GLN A 48 -18.31 0.39 15.40
CA GLN A 48 -18.67 1.06 14.14
C GLN A 48 -18.28 2.55 14.10
N ARG A 49 -17.68 3.08 15.19
CA ARG A 49 -17.19 4.46 15.18
C ARG A 49 -16.02 4.59 14.21
N LYS A 50 -15.98 5.73 13.52
CA LYS A 50 -14.95 6.04 12.52
C LYS A 50 -13.76 6.72 13.19
N ILE A 51 -12.58 6.24 12.93
CA ILE A 51 -11.33 6.97 13.11
C ILE A 51 -11.18 7.86 11.87
N ARG A 52 -10.87 9.12 12.03
CA ARG A 52 -10.84 10.08 10.91
C ARG A 52 -9.47 10.69 10.65
N GLU A 53 -8.52 10.44 11.53
CA GLU A 53 -7.13 10.93 11.41
C GLU A 53 -6.17 9.80 11.81
N PRO A 54 -5.05 9.64 11.09
CA PRO A 54 -4.13 8.51 11.30
C PRO A 54 -3.22 8.66 12.52
N THR A 55 -3.37 9.73 13.29
CA THR A 55 -2.54 10.01 14.46
C THR A 55 -3.25 9.70 15.78
N ILE A 56 -2.47 9.47 16.83
CA ILE A 56 -2.95 9.18 18.17
C ILE A 56 -2.92 10.45 19.02
N ASN A 57 -3.90 10.63 19.89
CA ASN A 57 -3.94 11.76 20.83
C ASN A 57 -3.84 11.32 22.29
N ARG A 58 -3.21 12.14 23.12
CA ARG A 58 -3.21 12.04 24.57
C ARG A 58 -4.12 13.11 25.15
N PRO A 59 -5.26 12.76 25.79
CA PRO A 59 -6.27 13.73 26.19
C PRO A 59 -5.99 14.43 27.53
N GLY A 60 -4.72 14.63 27.91
CA GLY A 60 -4.34 15.19 29.21
C GLY A 60 -4.99 16.55 29.51
N LEU A 61 -4.93 17.50 28.57
CA LEU A 61 -5.57 18.81 28.70
C LEU A 61 -7.11 18.71 28.69
N ALA A 62 -7.68 17.85 27.86
CA ALA A 62 -9.12 17.63 27.83
C ALA A 62 -9.63 17.07 29.16
N LEU A 63 -8.91 16.15 29.77
CA LEU A 63 -9.23 15.63 31.11
C LEU A 63 -9.17 16.72 32.21
N SER A 64 -8.36 17.76 32.05
CA SER A 64 -8.35 18.91 32.96
C SER A 64 -9.47 19.93 32.68
N GLY A 65 -10.25 19.75 31.62
CA GLY A 65 -11.36 20.60 31.22
C GLY A 65 -11.05 21.60 30.11
N PHE A 66 -9.89 21.50 29.46
CA PHE A 66 -9.53 22.36 28.35
C PHE A 66 -9.70 21.64 27.02
N TYR A 67 -10.72 22.04 26.24
CA TYR A 67 -11.12 21.39 24.98
C TYR A 67 -10.81 22.20 23.72
N SER A 68 -10.24 23.40 23.85
CA SER A 68 -9.80 24.17 22.66
C SER A 68 -8.78 23.36 21.87
N TYR A 69 -9.04 23.16 20.57
CA TYR A 69 -8.20 22.35 19.68
C TYR A 69 -8.04 20.87 20.08
N PHE A 70 -9.04 20.31 20.81
CA PHE A 70 -9.02 18.90 21.17
C PHE A 70 -9.16 18.02 19.91
N ALA A 71 -8.27 17.06 19.78
CA ALA A 71 -8.23 16.16 18.62
C ALA A 71 -9.21 14.95 18.80
N GLU A 72 -10.51 15.25 18.78
CA GLU A 72 -11.59 14.27 19.01
C GLU A 72 -11.67 13.18 17.93
N LYS A 73 -11.14 13.44 16.73
CA LYS A 73 -11.21 12.51 15.58
C LYS A 73 -10.20 11.36 15.66
N ARG A 74 -9.26 11.44 16.61
CA ARG A 74 -8.14 10.50 16.78
C ARG A 74 -8.45 9.45 17.83
N VAL A 75 -7.78 8.33 17.75
CA VAL A 75 -7.70 7.35 18.84
C VAL A 75 -7.09 8.03 20.06
N GLN A 76 -7.73 7.91 21.22
CA GLN A 76 -7.26 8.51 22.47
C GLN A 76 -6.47 7.49 23.28
N VAL A 77 -5.26 7.83 23.73
CA VAL A 77 -4.44 6.96 24.59
C VAL A 77 -4.23 7.57 25.96
N LEU A 78 -4.50 6.80 27.00
CA LEU A 78 -4.23 7.17 28.37
C LEU A 78 -2.98 6.42 28.85
N GLY A 79 -1.99 7.20 29.25
CA GLY A 79 -0.74 6.71 29.81
C GLY A 79 -0.66 6.90 31.33
N ALA A 80 0.58 6.86 31.86
CA ALA A 80 0.81 7.00 33.29
C ALA A 80 0.37 8.36 33.84
N ALA A 81 0.60 9.45 33.09
CA ALA A 81 0.23 10.79 33.51
C ALA A 81 -1.30 10.96 33.65
N GLU A 82 -2.03 10.54 32.59
CA GLU A 82 -3.49 10.61 32.59
C GLU A 82 -4.10 9.71 33.68
N HIS A 83 -3.52 8.50 33.86
CA HIS A 83 -3.95 7.58 34.90
C HIS A 83 -3.72 8.16 36.33
N ALA A 84 -2.53 8.73 36.58
CA ALA A 84 -2.22 9.38 37.86
C ALA A 84 -3.13 10.58 38.12
N TYR A 85 -3.37 11.40 37.08
CA TYR A 85 -4.26 12.55 37.18
C TYR A 85 -5.70 12.11 37.55
N LEU A 86 -6.26 11.12 36.84
CA LEU A 86 -7.59 10.60 37.16
C LEU A 86 -7.69 10.03 38.58
N LYS A 87 -6.61 9.42 39.10
CA LYS A 87 -6.54 8.94 40.49
C LYS A 87 -6.49 10.07 41.53
N SER A 88 -5.92 11.22 41.19
CA SER A 88 -5.84 12.35 42.11
C SER A 88 -7.15 13.12 42.28
N LEU A 89 -8.12 12.91 41.38
CA LEU A 89 -9.43 13.56 41.43
C LEU A 89 -10.37 12.84 42.37
N SER A 90 -11.29 13.61 43.02
CA SER A 90 -12.42 13.01 43.71
C SER A 90 -13.31 12.22 42.74
N PRO A 91 -14.01 11.17 43.21
CA PRO A 91 -14.82 10.33 42.32
C PRO A 91 -15.84 11.11 41.48
N HIS A 92 -16.48 12.11 42.07
CA HIS A 92 -17.46 12.94 41.36
C HIS A 92 -16.81 13.77 40.23
N VAL A 93 -15.71 14.48 40.52
CA VAL A 93 -14.99 15.30 39.53
C VAL A 93 -14.40 14.40 38.44
N ARG A 94 -13.84 13.26 38.82
CA ARG A 94 -13.29 12.28 37.88
C ARG A 94 -14.33 11.79 36.87
N GLN A 95 -15.51 11.40 37.34
CA GLN A 95 -16.60 10.97 36.44
C GLN A 95 -17.13 12.11 35.59
N GLN A 96 -17.23 13.33 36.12
CA GLN A 96 -17.65 14.50 35.34
C GLN A 96 -16.69 14.76 34.20
N ARG A 97 -15.38 14.88 34.46
CA ARG A 97 -14.36 15.10 33.46
C ARG A 97 -14.35 14.01 32.37
N PHE A 98 -14.57 12.79 32.80
CA PHE A 98 -14.60 11.66 31.86
C PHE A 98 -15.87 11.63 31.00
N ARG A 99 -17.03 12.02 31.54
CA ARG A 99 -18.25 12.24 30.74
C ARG A 99 -18.08 13.34 29.71
N GLU A 100 -17.45 14.45 30.09
CA GLU A 100 -17.14 15.57 29.17
C GLU A 100 -16.25 15.08 28.00
N LEU A 101 -15.20 14.31 28.29
CA LEU A 101 -14.36 13.69 27.27
C LEU A 101 -15.16 12.76 26.35
N CYS A 102 -16.00 11.91 26.90
CA CYS A 102 -16.84 10.99 26.13
C CYS A 102 -17.87 11.71 25.26
N ALA A 103 -18.36 12.87 25.69
CA ALA A 103 -19.30 13.71 24.93
C ALA A 103 -18.69 14.26 23.64
N CYS A 104 -17.37 14.37 23.52
CA CYS A 104 -16.66 14.76 22.31
C CYS A 104 -16.70 13.71 21.16
N LYS A 105 -17.43 12.61 21.36
CA LYS A 105 -17.64 11.56 20.35
C LYS A 105 -16.34 10.92 19.82
N ILE A 106 -15.31 10.82 20.66
CA ILE A 106 -14.04 10.17 20.35
C ILE A 106 -14.25 8.75 19.80
N PRO A 107 -13.36 8.24 18.91
CA PRO A 107 -13.48 6.90 18.31
C PRO A 107 -13.43 5.80 19.37
N CYS A 108 -12.33 5.71 20.11
CA CYS A 108 -12.07 4.74 21.16
C CYS A 108 -11.02 5.26 22.14
N LEU A 109 -10.86 4.52 23.23
CA LEU A 109 -9.85 4.74 24.27
C LEU A 109 -8.91 3.54 24.33
N VAL A 110 -7.61 3.80 24.55
CA VAL A 110 -6.61 2.76 24.77
C VAL A 110 -5.86 3.05 26.07
N MET A 111 -5.92 2.11 27.01
CA MET A 111 -5.14 2.14 28.24
C MET A 111 -3.77 1.51 27.97
N SER A 112 -2.71 2.29 28.03
CA SER A 112 -1.33 1.78 27.84
C SER A 112 -0.72 1.28 29.16
N ARG A 113 0.47 0.63 29.08
CA ARG A 113 1.22 0.09 30.24
C ARG A 113 0.46 -0.94 31.06
N GLY A 114 -0.53 -1.62 30.47
CA GLY A 114 -1.35 -2.61 31.18
C GLY A 114 -2.31 -2.02 32.22
N PHE A 115 -2.43 -0.70 32.32
CA PHE A 115 -3.38 -0.09 33.24
C PHE A 115 -4.83 -0.45 32.89
N HIS A 116 -5.64 -0.59 33.93
CA HIS A 116 -7.07 -0.78 33.81
C HIS A 116 -7.82 0.53 33.97
N LEU A 117 -8.89 0.69 33.20
CA LEU A 117 -9.83 1.78 33.44
C LEU A 117 -10.65 1.47 34.71
N ALA A 118 -10.86 2.47 35.57
CA ALA A 118 -11.66 2.28 36.76
C ALA A 118 -13.11 1.86 36.41
N PRO A 119 -13.75 0.95 37.17
CA PRO A 119 -15.08 0.41 36.83
C PRO A 119 -16.16 1.47 36.62
N ASP A 120 -16.13 2.54 37.41
CA ASP A 120 -17.05 3.68 37.30
C ASP A 120 -16.86 4.45 35.98
N LEU A 121 -15.63 4.55 35.48
CA LEU A 121 -15.32 5.18 34.18
C LEU A 121 -15.61 4.24 33.00
N LEU A 122 -15.44 2.93 33.17
CA LEU A 122 -15.83 1.93 32.18
C LEU A 122 -17.35 1.94 31.94
N GLU A 123 -18.13 2.15 32.98
CA GLU A 123 -19.59 2.33 32.84
C GLU A 123 -19.92 3.58 32.00
N VAL A 124 -19.21 4.68 32.22
CA VAL A 124 -19.37 5.93 31.41
C VAL A 124 -19.09 5.68 29.94
N THR A 125 -17.98 5.00 29.60
CA THR A 125 -17.64 4.69 28.19
C THR A 125 -18.65 3.75 27.55
N THR A 126 -19.14 2.77 28.30
CA THR A 126 -20.18 1.82 27.85
C THR A 126 -21.48 2.54 27.48
N LYS A 127 -21.97 3.44 28.37
CA LYS A 127 -23.14 4.28 28.07
C LYS A 127 -22.96 5.20 26.89
N ALA A 128 -21.75 5.74 26.72
CA ALA A 128 -21.38 6.58 25.57
C ALA A 128 -21.11 5.78 24.29
N LYS A 129 -21.16 4.45 24.32
CA LYS A 129 -20.82 3.53 23.21
C LYS A 129 -19.41 3.82 22.68
N ILE A 130 -18.42 3.88 23.55
CA ILE A 130 -17.01 4.05 23.23
C ILE A 130 -16.25 2.79 23.62
N ALA A 131 -15.57 2.14 22.67
CA ALA A 131 -14.74 0.99 22.93
C ALA A 131 -13.52 1.36 23.76
N VAL A 132 -13.17 0.50 24.72
CA VAL A 132 -11.96 0.64 25.53
C VAL A 132 -11.08 -0.57 25.27
N PHE A 133 -9.83 -0.31 24.96
CA PHE A 133 -8.79 -1.33 24.79
C PHE A 133 -7.69 -1.15 25.82
N ARG A 134 -6.96 -2.21 26.07
CA ARG A 134 -5.79 -2.22 26.94
C ARG A 134 -4.61 -2.84 26.20
N THR A 135 -3.42 -2.23 26.35
CA THR A 135 -2.16 -2.77 25.84
C THR A 135 -1.07 -2.72 26.93
N PRO A 136 -0.21 -3.75 27.05
CA PRO A 136 0.95 -3.71 27.94
C PRO A 136 2.05 -2.76 27.45
N MET A 137 1.98 -2.32 26.19
CA MET A 137 2.99 -1.44 25.60
C MET A 137 3.11 -0.12 26.37
N ILE A 138 4.33 0.42 26.47
CA ILE A 138 4.53 1.78 26.97
C ILE A 138 3.92 2.77 25.99
N THR A 139 3.41 3.89 26.51
CA THR A 139 2.60 4.84 25.76
C THR A 139 3.25 5.30 24.44
N MET A 140 4.52 5.68 24.47
CA MET A 140 5.22 6.15 23.25
C MET A 140 5.41 5.06 22.21
N LYS A 141 5.72 3.83 22.63
CA LYS A 141 5.83 2.69 21.70
C LYS A 141 4.49 2.38 21.05
N PHE A 142 3.40 2.42 21.83
CA PHE A 142 2.06 2.25 21.29
C PHE A 142 1.69 3.36 20.30
N ILE A 143 1.91 4.64 20.67
CA ILE A 143 1.63 5.77 19.78
C ILE A 143 2.33 5.61 18.44
N ASN A 144 3.64 5.35 18.45
CA ASN A 144 4.41 5.21 17.21
C ASN A 144 3.92 4.03 16.36
N ALA A 145 3.73 2.86 16.97
CA ALA A 145 3.28 1.67 16.25
C ALA A 145 1.85 1.82 15.71
N ALA A 146 0.93 2.42 16.49
CA ALA A 146 -0.44 2.64 16.08
C ALA A 146 -0.57 3.74 15.01
N THR A 147 0.26 4.80 15.07
CA THR A 147 0.29 5.84 14.02
C THR A 147 0.74 5.23 12.69
N ILE A 148 1.84 4.47 12.66
CA ILE A 148 2.30 3.78 11.44
C ILE A 148 1.21 2.84 10.89
N ALA A 149 0.52 2.10 11.75
CA ALA A 149 -0.55 1.20 11.34
C ALA A 149 -1.73 1.96 10.72
N LEU A 150 -2.15 3.07 11.34
CA LEU A 150 -3.23 3.92 10.83
C LEU A 150 -2.85 4.65 9.55
N GLU A 151 -1.61 5.10 9.38
CA GLU A 151 -1.12 5.71 8.14
C GLU A 151 -1.28 4.76 6.95
N VAL A 152 -0.98 3.47 7.15
CA VAL A 152 -1.23 2.44 6.14
C VAL A 152 -2.74 2.26 5.88
N ASP A 153 -3.56 2.19 6.93
CA ASP A 153 -5.02 2.04 6.80
C ASP A 153 -5.68 3.24 6.08
N PHE A 154 -5.13 4.44 6.24
CA PHE A 154 -5.59 5.66 5.58
C PHE A 154 -4.99 5.90 4.19
N SER A 155 -4.02 5.09 3.79
CA SER A 155 -3.33 5.26 2.50
C SER A 155 -4.26 5.03 1.32
N PRO A 156 -4.24 5.90 0.31
CA PRO A 156 -5.01 5.72 -0.91
C PRO A 156 -4.68 4.36 -1.54
N THR A 157 -5.73 3.63 -1.90
CA THR A 157 -5.59 2.29 -2.47
C THR A 157 -6.45 2.18 -3.73
N VAL A 158 -5.91 1.49 -4.73
CA VAL A 158 -6.60 1.14 -5.98
C VAL A 158 -6.42 -0.35 -6.27
N THR A 159 -7.36 -0.90 -7.00
CA THR A 159 -7.25 -2.26 -7.53
C THR A 159 -6.98 -2.16 -9.03
N GLU A 160 -5.89 -2.77 -9.48
CA GLU A 160 -5.52 -2.90 -10.88
C GLU A 160 -5.72 -4.34 -11.37
N PHE A 161 -6.23 -4.47 -12.59
CA PHE A 161 -6.31 -5.76 -13.26
C PHE A 161 -4.99 -6.08 -13.92
N GLY A 162 -4.31 -7.09 -13.40
CA GLY A 162 -3.00 -7.52 -13.84
C GLY A 162 -2.29 -8.37 -12.78
N SER A 163 -1.30 -9.12 -13.22
CA SER A 163 -0.50 -9.96 -12.36
C SER A 163 0.79 -9.25 -11.93
N MET A 164 1.14 -9.34 -10.67
CA MET A 164 2.32 -8.68 -10.09
C MET A 164 3.39 -9.72 -9.74
N VAL A 165 4.62 -9.49 -10.23
CA VAL A 165 5.78 -10.39 -10.06
C VAL A 165 7.00 -9.61 -9.58
N ASP A 166 7.79 -10.20 -8.69
CA ASP A 166 9.13 -9.71 -8.30
C ASP A 166 10.19 -10.36 -9.19
N ILE A 167 10.84 -9.57 -10.04
CA ILE A 167 11.90 -10.00 -10.95
C ILE A 167 13.21 -9.33 -10.53
N LEU A 168 14.10 -10.08 -9.90
CA LEU A 168 15.42 -9.59 -9.43
C LEU A 168 15.35 -8.33 -8.54
N GLY A 169 14.29 -8.19 -7.76
CA GLY A 169 14.08 -7.03 -6.91
C GLY A 169 13.30 -5.88 -7.56
N ILE A 170 12.90 -6.00 -8.83
CA ILE A 170 12.01 -5.08 -9.55
C ILE A 170 10.59 -5.63 -9.51
N GLY A 171 9.66 -4.86 -8.97
CA GLY A 171 8.24 -5.20 -8.99
C GLY A 171 7.60 -4.82 -10.32
N VAL A 172 7.09 -5.82 -11.03
CA VAL A 172 6.53 -5.67 -12.37
C VAL A 172 5.04 -6.00 -12.36
N LEU A 173 4.19 -5.04 -12.73
CA LEU A 173 2.78 -5.24 -12.99
C LEU A 173 2.55 -5.59 -14.46
N ILE A 174 2.10 -6.80 -14.73
CA ILE A 174 1.83 -7.31 -16.09
C ILE A 174 0.35 -7.15 -16.39
N ARG A 175 0.02 -6.32 -17.37
CA ARG A 175 -1.35 -5.99 -17.81
C ARG A 175 -1.58 -6.46 -19.25
N GLY A 176 -2.83 -6.48 -19.67
CA GLY A 176 -3.25 -6.84 -21.01
C GLY A 176 -4.65 -7.43 -21.03
N ALA A 177 -5.23 -7.59 -22.22
CA ALA A 177 -6.55 -8.15 -22.41
C ALA A 177 -6.70 -9.56 -21.80
N SER A 178 -7.92 -9.95 -21.50
CA SER A 178 -8.18 -11.32 -21.05
C SER A 178 -7.81 -12.29 -22.19
N GLY A 179 -7.11 -13.36 -21.86
CA GLY A 179 -6.70 -14.36 -22.84
C GLY A 179 -5.40 -14.08 -23.59
N ILE A 180 -4.74 -12.94 -23.37
CA ILE A 180 -3.51 -12.59 -24.09
C ILE A 180 -2.26 -13.40 -23.65
N GLY A 181 -2.38 -14.24 -22.60
CA GLY A 181 -1.27 -15.07 -22.13
C GLY A 181 -0.57 -14.55 -20.86
N LYS A 182 -1.24 -13.69 -20.03
CA LYS A 182 -0.64 -13.17 -18.79
C LYS A 182 -0.25 -14.28 -17.82
N SER A 183 -1.16 -15.19 -17.50
CA SER A 183 -0.91 -16.27 -16.53
C SER A 183 0.16 -17.24 -17.02
N GLU A 184 0.18 -17.58 -18.30
CA GLU A 184 1.22 -18.41 -18.91
C GLU A 184 2.60 -17.74 -18.82
N CYS A 185 2.63 -16.42 -19.04
CA CYS A 185 3.85 -15.62 -18.91
C CYS A 185 4.34 -15.59 -17.46
N VAL A 186 3.44 -15.36 -16.50
CA VAL A 186 3.76 -15.36 -15.06
C VAL A 186 4.26 -16.73 -14.61
N LEU A 187 3.63 -17.83 -15.07
CA LEU A 187 4.09 -19.18 -14.79
C LEU A 187 5.52 -19.40 -15.29
N GLY A 188 5.82 -18.98 -16.53
CA GLY A 188 7.18 -19.05 -17.07
C GLY A 188 8.21 -18.20 -16.31
N LEU A 189 7.80 -17.10 -15.66
CA LEU A 189 8.65 -16.32 -14.77
C LEU A 189 8.89 -17.04 -13.43
N ILE A 190 7.86 -17.68 -12.86
CA ILE A 190 7.98 -18.47 -11.63
C ILE A 190 8.92 -19.67 -11.84
N GLU A 191 8.81 -20.38 -12.96
CA GLU A 191 9.70 -21.49 -13.33
C GLU A 191 11.17 -21.05 -13.44
N ARG A 192 11.44 -19.79 -13.75
CA ARG A 192 12.77 -19.18 -13.77
C ARG A 192 13.26 -18.70 -12.39
N GLY A 193 12.47 -18.95 -11.34
CA GLY A 193 12.83 -18.63 -9.96
C GLY A 193 12.40 -17.23 -9.49
N TYR A 194 11.52 -16.54 -10.23
CA TYR A 194 10.93 -15.27 -9.79
C TYR A 194 9.72 -15.51 -8.89
N SER A 195 9.27 -14.47 -8.18
CA SER A 195 8.25 -14.65 -7.15
C SER A 195 6.95 -13.94 -7.52
N LEU A 196 5.83 -14.67 -7.44
CA LEU A 196 4.48 -14.11 -7.57
C LEU A 196 4.14 -13.24 -6.37
N VAL A 197 3.54 -12.08 -6.61
CA VAL A 197 2.93 -11.23 -5.60
C VAL A 197 1.41 -11.31 -5.66
N ALA A 198 0.84 -11.16 -6.86
CA ALA A 198 -0.59 -11.25 -7.11
C ALA A 198 -0.86 -11.76 -8.52
N ASP A 199 -1.95 -12.53 -8.72
CA ASP A 199 -2.43 -12.92 -10.04
C ASP A 199 -3.79 -12.28 -10.32
N ASP A 200 -4.01 -11.89 -11.61
CA ASP A 200 -5.20 -11.26 -12.18
C ASP A 200 -5.64 -9.94 -11.51
N VAL A 201 -5.60 -9.85 -10.19
CA VAL A 201 -6.04 -8.69 -9.42
C VAL A 201 -4.96 -8.26 -8.45
N THR A 202 -4.42 -7.08 -8.64
CA THR A 202 -3.38 -6.49 -7.79
C THR A 202 -3.94 -5.29 -7.03
N ARG A 203 -3.83 -5.31 -5.72
CA ARG A 203 -4.14 -4.17 -4.86
C ARG A 203 -2.90 -3.31 -4.70
N ILE A 204 -2.99 -2.02 -5.05
CA ILE A 204 -1.88 -1.08 -4.99
C ILE A 204 -2.21 0.03 -4.01
N THR A 205 -1.35 0.24 -3.03
CA THR A 205 -1.47 1.25 -1.97
C THR A 205 -0.35 2.27 -2.13
N SER A 206 -0.69 3.56 -2.09
CA SER A 206 0.30 4.63 -2.10
C SER A 206 0.77 4.91 -0.68
N LEU A 207 2.04 4.63 -0.38
CA LEU A 207 2.65 4.92 0.91
C LEU A 207 3.24 6.34 0.88
N GLU A 208 2.71 7.23 1.71
CA GLU A 208 3.16 8.64 1.86
C GLU A 208 3.25 9.43 0.54
N GLY A 209 2.58 8.98 -0.53
CA GLY A 209 2.70 9.60 -1.85
C GLY A 209 4.08 9.44 -2.52
N ARG A 210 4.92 8.54 -2.02
CA ARG A 210 6.30 8.33 -2.50
C ARG A 210 6.52 6.98 -3.14
N GLU A 211 5.82 5.95 -2.68
CA GLU A 211 5.96 4.58 -3.15
C GLU A 211 4.60 3.94 -3.38
N LEU A 212 4.53 3.08 -4.38
CA LEU A 212 3.37 2.24 -4.66
C LEU A 212 3.68 0.81 -4.20
N MET A 213 2.97 0.33 -3.21
CA MET A 213 3.12 -1.03 -2.70
C MET A 213 2.00 -1.92 -3.22
N ALA A 214 2.36 -3.00 -3.90
CA ALA A 214 1.44 -3.95 -4.50
C ALA A 214 1.31 -5.21 -3.64
N THR A 215 0.08 -5.70 -3.47
CA THR A 215 -0.26 -6.92 -2.72
C THR A 215 -1.37 -7.68 -3.42
N ALA A 216 -1.50 -8.98 -3.13
CA ALA A 216 -2.68 -9.75 -3.51
C ALA A 216 -3.86 -9.47 -2.57
N PRO A 217 -5.12 -9.51 -3.06
CA PRO A 217 -6.28 -9.64 -2.19
C PRO A 217 -6.14 -10.89 -1.30
N GLU A 218 -6.66 -10.83 -0.08
CA GLU A 218 -6.49 -11.92 0.90
C GLU A 218 -7.00 -13.27 0.37
N LEU A 219 -8.13 -13.27 -0.33
CA LEU A 219 -8.77 -14.46 -0.87
C LEU A 219 -7.92 -15.18 -1.94
N THR A 220 -7.22 -14.40 -2.79
CA THR A 220 -6.44 -14.93 -3.93
C THR A 220 -4.94 -15.03 -3.62
N ARG A 221 -4.54 -14.73 -2.40
CA ARG A 221 -3.12 -14.74 -2.00
C ARG A 221 -2.50 -16.12 -2.23
N ASN A 222 -1.33 -16.14 -2.89
CA ASN A 222 -0.56 -17.32 -3.26
C ASN A 222 -1.26 -18.26 -4.25
N HIS A 223 -2.40 -17.89 -4.79
CA HIS A 223 -3.12 -18.68 -5.77
C HIS A 223 -3.01 -18.06 -7.16
N MET A 224 -3.03 -18.91 -8.17
CA MET A 224 -2.97 -18.57 -9.58
C MET A 224 -3.92 -19.46 -10.36
N GLU A 225 -4.62 -18.89 -11.35
CA GLU A 225 -5.42 -19.67 -12.29
C GLU A 225 -4.58 -20.07 -13.51
N VAL A 226 -4.46 -21.37 -13.73
CA VAL A 226 -3.77 -21.93 -14.90
C VAL A 226 -4.82 -22.62 -15.78
N ARG A 227 -5.03 -22.11 -16.99
CA ARG A 227 -6.01 -22.66 -17.93
C ARG A 227 -5.72 -24.13 -18.24
N GLY A 228 -6.76 -24.94 -18.13
CA GLY A 228 -6.65 -26.41 -18.34
C GLY A 228 -6.22 -27.21 -17.11
N ILE A 229 -5.72 -26.54 -16.05
CA ILE A 229 -5.35 -27.18 -14.79
C ILE A 229 -6.30 -26.74 -13.67
N GLY A 230 -6.68 -25.45 -13.64
CA GLY A 230 -7.50 -24.84 -12.59
C GLY A 230 -6.69 -23.94 -11.65
N ILE A 231 -7.18 -23.74 -10.43
CA ILE A 231 -6.52 -22.89 -9.42
C ILE A 231 -5.45 -23.71 -8.69
N ILE A 232 -4.22 -23.23 -8.73
CA ILE A 232 -3.08 -23.82 -8.02
C ILE A 232 -2.61 -22.91 -6.88
N ASN A 233 -2.06 -23.50 -5.82
CA ASN A 233 -1.31 -22.76 -4.80
C ASN A 233 0.16 -22.75 -5.20
N VAL A 234 0.66 -21.58 -5.59
CA VAL A 234 2.02 -21.40 -6.13
C VAL A 234 3.09 -21.80 -5.12
N ALA A 235 2.92 -21.45 -3.84
CA ALA A 235 3.87 -21.80 -2.79
C ALA A 235 3.95 -23.32 -2.55
N SER A 236 2.82 -24.04 -2.71
CA SER A 236 2.78 -25.50 -2.56
C SER A 236 3.41 -26.23 -3.74
N VAL A 237 3.31 -25.68 -4.96
CA VAL A 237 3.84 -26.31 -6.18
C VAL A 237 5.32 -25.98 -6.39
N PHE A 238 5.72 -24.70 -6.22
CA PHE A 238 7.05 -24.20 -6.57
C PHE A 238 7.90 -23.86 -5.34
N GLY A 239 7.37 -24.01 -4.13
CA GLY A 239 8.05 -23.69 -2.88
C GLY A 239 7.80 -22.24 -2.40
N ILE A 240 8.08 -21.99 -1.12
CA ILE A 240 7.81 -20.70 -0.45
C ILE A 240 8.60 -19.53 -1.07
N GLY A 241 9.72 -19.80 -1.72
CA GLY A 241 10.53 -18.79 -2.42
C GLY A 241 9.86 -18.20 -3.67
N SER A 242 8.85 -18.91 -4.20
CA SER A 242 8.11 -18.49 -5.41
C SER A 242 7.01 -17.46 -5.16
N ILE A 243 6.84 -17.01 -3.92
CA ILE A 243 5.84 -16.01 -3.55
C ILE A 243 6.45 -14.84 -2.77
N ARG A 244 5.79 -13.68 -2.88
CA ARG A 244 6.01 -12.49 -2.04
C ARG A 244 4.68 -11.98 -1.53
N ILE A 245 4.63 -11.53 -0.27
CA ILE A 245 3.41 -10.98 0.35
C ILE A 245 3.11 -9.61 -0.24
N GLU A 246 4.15 -8.80 -0.42
CA GLU A 246 4.08 -7.43 -0.94
C GLU A 246 5.34 -7.08 -1.72
N LYS A 247 5.23 -6.14 -2.64
CA LYS A 247 6.34 -5.64 -3.42
C LYS A 247 6.07 -4.22 -3.92
N ARG A 248 7.11 -3.37 -3.89
CA ARG A 248 7.05 -2.06 -4.53
C ARG A 248 6.85 -2.23 -6.04
N LEU A 249 5.98 -1.42 -6.62
CA LEU A 249 5.76 -1.36 -8.06
C LEU A 249 6.81 -0.45 -8.70
N ASP A 250 7.63 -1.01 -9.57
CA ASP A 250 8.75 -0.33 -10.23
C ASP A 250 8.57 -0.21 -11.74
N LEU A 251 7.76 -1.10 -12.35
CA LEU A 251 7.54 -1.16 -13.79
C LEU A 251 6.13 -1.65 -14.09
N VAL A 252 5.47 -1.06 -15.07
CA VAL A 252 4.24 -1.58 -15.68
C VAL A 252 4.56 -2.11 -17.05
N VAL A 253 4.16 -3.34 -17.35
CA VAL A 253 4.26 -3.96 -18.67
C VAL A 253 2.86 -4.22 -19.19
N THR A 254 2.52 -3.69 -20.37
CA THR A 254 1.26 -3.98 -21.04
C THR A 254 1.50 -4.92 -22.21
N LEU A 255 0.87 -6.09 -22.16
CA LEU A 255 0.83 -7.02 -23.28
C LEU A 255 -0.22 -6.55 -24.28
N GLN A 256 0.16 -6.38 -25.55
CA GLN A 256 -0.70 -5.94 -26.65
C GLN A 256 -0.73 -6.97 -27.76
N GLU A 257 -1.82 -7.03 -28.52
CA GLU A 257 -1.86 -7.84 -29.72
C GLU A 257 -0.90 -7.29 -30.78
N TRP A 258 -0.33 -8.17 -31.57
CA TRP A 258 0.69 -7.79 -32.57
C TRP A 258 0.20 -6.72 -33.56
N HIS A 259 -1.08 -6.71 -33.91
CA HIS A 259 -1.68 -5.77 -34.87
C HIS A 259 -1.83 -4.35 -34.31
N GLU A 260 -1.83 -4.19 -33.00
CA GLU A 260 -1.92 -2.89 -32.30
C GLU A 260 -0.55 -2.24 -32.10
N ALA A 261 0.53 -2.97 -32.40
CA ALA A 261 1.92 -2.58 -32.09
C ALA A 261 2.64 -1.86 -33.24
N GLU A 262 1.95 -1.36 -34.26
CA GLU A 262 2.60 -0.73 -35.43
C GLU A 262 3.41 0.54 -35.12
N ALA A 263 3.25 1.13 -33.92
CA ALA A 263 3.91 2.36 -33.50
C ALA A 263 4.90 2.19 -32.34
N VAL A 264 5.38 0.96 -32.05
CA VAL A 264 6.33 0.76 -30.94
C VAL A 264 7.69 1.38 -31.31
N ASP A 265 8.16 2.33 -30.50
CA ASP A 265 9.51 2.88 -30.63
C ASP A 265 10.56 1.76 -30.53
N ARG A 266 11.33 1.55 -31.63
CA ARG A 266 12.33 0.48 -31.72
C ARG A 266 13.61 0.81 -30.95
N ILE A 267 13.85 2.06 -30.64
CA ILE A 267 15.11 2.54 -30.04
C ILE A 267 14.95 2.67 -28.52
N GLY A 268 13.73 2.88 -28.01
CA GLY A 268 13.47 3.01 -26.57
C GLY A 268 14.05 4.28 -25.96
N LEU A 269 14.15 5.37 -26.74
CA LEU A 269 14.61 6.68 -26.27
C LEU A 269 13.53 7.39 -25.47
N ASP A 270 12.26 7.25 -25.89
CA ASP A 270 11.13 7.87 -25.22
C ASP A 270 10.64 6.95 -24.10
N GLN A 271 10.72 7.45 -22.87
CA GLN A 271 10.23 6.72 -21.72
C GLN A 271 8.75 7.00 -21.52
N GLU A 272 7.91 5.98 -21.70
CA GLU A 272 6.50 6.02 -21.38
C GLU A 272 6.27 5.86 -19.87
N PHE A 273 5.15 6.39 -19.39
CA PHE A 273 4.75 6.28 -17.99
C PHE A 273 3.29 5.89 -17.88
N TYR A 274 2.99 5.06 -16.89
CA TYR A 274 1.65 4.69 -16.47
C TYR A 274 1.32 5.39 -15.15
N GLU A 275 0.19 6.09 -15.08
CA GLU A 275 -0.20 6.83 -13.87
C GLU A 275 -1.09 5.97 -12.96
N ILE A 276 -0.67 5.80 -11.70
CA ILE A 276 -1.41 5.10 -10.64
C ILE A 276 -1.42 5.98 -9.39
N LEU A 277 -2.60 6.29 -8.86
CA LEU A 277 -2.79 7.13 -7.66
C LEU A 277 -2.06 8.49 -7.70
N GLY A 278 -1.86 9.05 -8.90
CA GLY A 278 -1.15 10.30 -9.13
C GLY A 278 0.38 10.16 -9.19
N MET A 279 0.90 8.93 -9.19
CA MET A 279 2.32 8.64 -9.33
C MET A 279 2.61 8.04 -10.71
N ARG A 280 3.72 8.48 -11.33
CA ARG A 280 4.17 8.02 -12.64
C ARG A 280 5.09 6.82 -12.47
N VAL A 281 4.71 5.67 -13.03
CA VAL A 281 5.50 4.42 -13.05
C VAL A 281 6.00 4.20 -14.47
N PRO A 282 7.28 3.87 -14.68
CA PRO A 282 7.79 3.48 -15.98
C PRO A 282 6.93 2.41 -16.65
N HIS A 283 6.68 2.57 -17.94
CA HIS A 283 5.80 1.71 -18.72
C HIS A 283 6.49 1.18 -19.97
N VAL A 284 6.19 -0.08 -20.29
CA VAL A 284 6.67 -0.73 -21.52
C VAL A 284 5.53 -1.52 -22.16
N SER A 285 5.30 -1.34 -23.44
CA SER A 285 4.34 -2.12 -24.23
C SER A 285 5.06 -3.25 -24.95
N ILE A 286 4.62 -4.50 -24.73
CA ILE A 286 5.21 -5.69 -25.37
C ILE A 286 4.18 -6.34 -26.30
N PRO A 287 4.44 -6.37 -27.63
CA PRO A 287 3.57 -7.04 -28.57
C PRO A 287 3.69 -8.58 -28.44
N VAL A 288 2.56 -9.25 -28.30
CA VAL A 288 2.46 -10.69 -28.19
C VAL A 288 2.27 -11.31 -29.58
N LYS A 289 3.09 -12.30 -29.90
CA LYS A 289 3.02 -13.08 -31.13
C LYS A 289 3.24 -14.57 -30.80
N PRO A 290 2.50 -15.49 -31.44
CA PRO A 290 2.75 -16.91 -31.27
C PRO A 290 4.22 -17.29 -31.51
N GLY A 291 4.79 -18.11 -30.64
CA GLY A 291 6.18 -18.56 -30.69
C GLY A 291 7.21 -17.58 -30.10
N ARG A 292 6.78 -16.42 -29.56
CA ARG A 292 7.66 -15.47 -28.87
C ARG A 292 7.66 -15.75 -27.36
N ASP A 293 8.84 -15.86 -26.78
CA ASP A 293 8.99 -16.01 -25.31
C ASP A 293 8.76 -14.67 -24.61
N ILE A 294 7.50 -14.43 -24.21
CA ILE A 294 7.09 -13.17 -23.56
C ILE A 294 7.68 -13.06 -22.15
N ALA A 295 7.77 -14.17 -21.40
CA ALA A 295 8.38 -14.16 -20.06
C ALA A 295 9.82 -13.65 -20.11
N ARG A 296 10.60 -14.08 -21.09
CA ARG A 296 11.97 -13.60 -21.32
C ARG A 296 12.05 -12.11 -21.64
N LEU A 297 11.08 -11.61 -22.41
CA LEU A 297 11.06 -10.16 -22.75
C LEU A 297 10.75 -9.30 -21.52
N ILE A 298 9.83 -9.76 -20.67
CA ILE A 298 9.53 -9.06 -19.40
C ILE A 298 10.74 -9.12 -18.46
N GLU A 299 11.43 -10.25 -18.38
CA GLU A 299 12.67 -10.38 -17.63
C GLU A 299 13.71 -9.35 -18.06
N VAL A 300 13.94 -9.22 -19.37
CA VAL A 300 14.89 -8.23 -19.94
C VAL A 300 14.42 -6.80 -19.64
N ALA A 301 13.13 -6.50 -19.79
CA ALA A 301 12.58 -5.18 -19.46
C ALA A 301 12.78 -4.81 -17.97
N ALA A 302 12.60 -5.78 -17.06
CA ALA A 302 12.86 -5.57 -15.64
C ALA A 302 14.35 -5.32 -15.35
N MET A 303 15.25 -6.05 -16.02
CA MET A 303 16.71 -5.84 -15.90
C MET A 303 17.12 -4.48 -16.43
N ASP A 304 16.60 -4.04 -17.57
CA ASP A 304 16.84 -2.72 -18.15
C ASP A 304 16.35 -1.61 -17.20
N GLN A 305 15.14 -1.77 -16.64
CA GLN A 305 14.61 -0.85 -15.65
C GLN A 305 15.51 -0.77 -14.40
N LYS A 306 16.06 -1.89 -13.97
CA LYS A 306 17.01 -1.94 -12.84
C LYS A 306 18.29 -1.15 -13.16
N LEU A 307 18.84 -1.31 -14.35
CA LEU A 307 20.03 -0.55 -14.81
C LEU A 307 19.74 0.95 -14.92
N LYS A 308 18.56 1.32 -15.46
CA LYS A 308 18.10 2.72 -15.50
C LYS A 308 17.99 3.32 -14.10
N GLY A 309 17.50 2.56 -13.12
CA GLY A 309 17.46 2.97 -11.72
C GLY A 309 18.85 3.17 -11.08
N LEU A 310 19.90 2.54 -11.64
CA LEU A 310 21.29 2.72 -11.25
C LEU A 310 22.01 3.82 -12.07
N GLY A 311 21.29 4.53 -12.93
CA GLY A 311 21.83 5.61 -13.76
C GLY A 311 22.43 5.14 -15.10
N GLN A 312 22.27 3.88 -15.49
CA GLN A 312 22.74 3.35 -16.77
C GLN A 312 21.59 3.24 -17.76
N ASN A 313 21.64 4.00 -18.86
CA ASN A 313 20.63 3.97 -19.92
C ASN A 313 21.27 3.65 -21.27
N SER A 314 21.17 2.38 -21.66
CA SER A 314 21.79 1.87 -22.89
C SER A 314 21.29 2.55 -24.16
N ALA A 315 20.02 2.96 -24.23
CA ALA A 315 19.45 3.66 -25.38
C ALA A 315 20.06 5.06 -25.53
N VAL A 316 20.19 5.80 -24.42
CA VAL A 316 20.82 7.12 -24.40
C VAL A 316 22.32 7.04 -24.76
N GLU A 317 23.03 6.05 -24.19
CA GLU A 317 24.43 5.81 -24.49
C GLU A 317 24.66 5.50 -25.99
N PHE A 318 23.81 4.63 -26.54
CA PHE A 318 23.88 4.28 -27.97
C PHE A 318 23.58 5.48 -28.85
N ASN A 319 22.54 6.25 -28.56
CA ASN A 319 22.16 7.44 -29.31
C ASN A 319 23.28 8.50 -29.29
N THR A 320 23.90 8.72 -28.13
CA THR A 320 25.04 9.64 -27.98
C THR A 320 26.24 9.21 -28.84
N LYS A 321 26.56 7.90 -28.84
CA LYS A 321 27.63 7.37 -29.71
C LYS A 321 27.30 7.53 -31.16
N LEU A 322 26.04 7.31 -31.57
CA LEU A 322 25.61 7.47 -32.98
C LEU A 322 25.73 8.92 -33.42
N LEU A 323 25.26 9.89 -32.63
CA LEU A 323 25.37 11.31 -32.95
C LEU A 323 26.83 11.76 -33.07
N ASN A 324 27.71 11.35 -32.16
CA ASN A 324 29.15 11.66 -32.22
C ASN A 324 29.82 11.09 -33.49
N LEU A 325 29.40 9.92 -33.95
CA LEU A 325 29.88 9.33 -35.19
C LEU A 325 29.42 10.11 -36.44
N MET A 326 28.15 10.55 -36.44
CA MET A 326 27.61 11.37 -37.54
C MET A 326 28.30 12.74 -37.64
N ASP A 327 28.53 13.40 -36.49
CA ASP A 327 29.23 14.68 -36.42
C ASP A 327 30.69 14.54 -36.92
N ALA A 328 31.38 13.47 -36.53
CA ALA A 328 32.74 13.19 -36.99
C ALA A 328 32.84 12.89 -38.49
N GLN A 329 31.79 12.30 -39.10
CA GLN A 329 31.71 12.09 -40.54
C GLN A 329 31.38 13.38 -41.29
N SER A 330 30.47 14.21 -40.76
CA SER A 330 30.11 15.51 -41.33
C SER A 330 31.31 16.51 -41.32
N ALA A 331 32.19 16.40 -40.32
CA ALA A 331 33.41 17.24 -40.24
C ALA A 331 34.54 16.78 -41.19
N ARG A 332 34.41 15.60 -41.81
CA ARG A 332 35.39 15.06 -42.79
C ARG A 332 34.92 15.19 -44.23
N ALA A 333 33.69 15.56 -44.50
CA ALA A 333 33.12 15.85 -45.80
C ALA A 333 33.15 17.36 -46.10
#